data_5353ef9e90b62002791703762a3dbd86
#
_entry.id   5353ef9e90b62002791703762a3dbd86
#
_cell.length_a   1.000
_cell.length_b   1.000
_cell.length_c   1.000
_cell.angle_alpha   90.00
_cell.angle_beta   90.00
_cell.angle_gamma   90.00
#
_symmetry.space_group_name_H-M   'P 1'
#
loop_
_entity.id
_entity.type
_entity.pdbx_description
1 polymer ?
#
loop_
_entity_poly.entity_id
_entity_poly.type
_entity_poly.pdbx_seq_one_letter_code
_entity_poly.pdbx_strand_id
1 'polypeptide(L)'
;MNTMNTALQIRIISAVLAIIALTAWPTTATAPYTAIIMESGSPYFVPKSATVSTGAPIRWENPTPTEHTATHVGCLEDGESCAFDTGIVLPNNTFTLPGLAPGRYPYVCRIHPIMHGVIIVTDPAATPSHL
;
A
#
# COMPACT_ATOMS: atom_id res chain seq x y z
N MET A 1 -4.02 57.84 35.58
CA MET A 1 -3.65 56.48 36.03
C MET A 1 -4.21 55.48 35.03
N ASN A 2 -3.39 54.48 34.60
CA ASN A 2 -3.72 53.34 33.74
C ASN A 2 -3.51 53.43 32.20
N THR A 3 -2.55 54.20 31.74
CA THR A 3 -2.12 54.07 30.32
C THR A 3 -0.99 53.07 30.10
N MET A 4 -0.36 52.57 31.18
CA MET A 4 0.76 51.59 31.08
C MET A 4 0.31 50.13 30.93
N ASN A 5 -0.95 49.79 31.23
CA ASN A 5 -1.42 48.41 31.21
C ASN A 5 -1.87 47.92 29.81
N THR A 6 -2.28 48.86 28.96
CA THR A 6 -2.80 48.50 27.60
C THR A 6 -1.68 48.11 26.64
N ALA A 7 -0.52 48.76 26.72
CA ALA A 7 0.62 48.44 25.86
C ALA A 7 1.27 47.08 26.22
N LEU A 8 1.25 46.71 27.49
CA LEU A 8 1.75 45.42 27.96
C LEU A 8 0.79 44.28 27.61
N GLN A 9 -0.50 44.49 27.71
CA GLN A 9 -1.52 43.53 27.33
C GLN A 9 -1.50 43.22 25.83
N ILE A 10 -1.32 44.25 24.98
CA ILE A 10 -1.24 44.06 23.52
C ILE A 10 0.01 43.28 23.12
N ARG A 11 1.13 43.46 23.80
CA ARG A 11 2.37 42.70 23.54
C ARG A 11 2.27 41.23 23.96
N ILE A 12 1.56 40.91 25.03
CA ILE A 12 1.34 39.55 25.50
C ILE A 12 0.37 38.79 24.54
N ILE A 13 -0.67 39.44 24.07
CA ILE A 13 -1.61 38.88 23.11
C ILE A 13 -0.94 38.59 21.75
N SER A 14 -0.07 39.50 21.29
CA SER A 14 0.70 39.28 20.06
C SER A 14 1.70 38.14 20.16
N ALA A 15 2.32 37.94 21.32
CA ALA A 15 3.27 36.84 21.56
C ALA A 15 2.55 35.47 21.63
N VAL A 16 1.34 35.41 22.19
CA VAL A 16 0.56 34.17 22.30
C VAL A 16 0.00 33.74 20.92
N LEU A 17 -0.42 34.68 20.07
CA LEU A 17 -0.87 34.42 18.72
C LEU A 17 0.24 33.91 17.78
N ALA A 18 1.49 34.30 18.01
CA ALA A 18 2.65 33.85 17.22
C ALA A 18 3.05 32.39 17.52
N ILE A 19 2.74 31.85 18.71
CA ILE A 19 3.11 30.48 19.12
C ILE A 19 2.17 29.44 18.58
N ILE A 20 0.91 29.79 18.25
CA ILE A 20 -0.09 28.84 17.74
C ILE A 20 0.14 28.46 16.26
N ALA A 21 0.92 29.23 15.52
CA ALA A 21 1.16 29.02 14.09
C ALA A 21 2.23 27.96 13.73
N LEU A 22 2.91 27.34 14.70
CA LEU A 22 4.06 26.46 14.45
C LEU A 22 3.84 24.97 14.70
N THR A 23 2.61 24.51 14.92
CA THR A 23 2.34 23.09 15.08
C THR A 23 1.58 22.48 13.91
N ALA A 24 1.99 22.80 12.69
CA ALA A 24 1.62 21.98 11.54
C ALA A 24 2.47 20.69 11.59
N TRP A 25 1.91 19.64 12.17
CA TRP A 25 2.51 18.32 12.11
C TRP A 25 2.47 17.86 10.65
N PRO A 26 3.58 17.38 10.09
CA PRO A 26 3.54 16.81 8.75
C PRO A 26 2.65 15.57 8.80
N THR A 27 1.46 15.66 8.22
CA THR A 27 0.65 14.48 7.91
C THR A 27 1.37 13.74 6.81
N THR A 28 2.13 12.69 7.16
CA THR A 28 2.67 11.75 6.18
C THR A 28 1.48 11.00 5.58
N ALA A 29 1.02 11.43 4.42
CA ALA A 29 0.07 10.65 3.64
C ALA A 29 0.76 9.35 3.25
N THR A 30 0.23 8.21 3.72
CA THR A 30 0.66 6.89 3.25
C THR A 30 0.37 6.81 1.76
N ALA A 31 1.36 6.42 0.96
CA ALA A 31 1.16 6.24 -0.48
C ALA A 31 0.01 5.26 -0.72
N PRO A 32 -0.91 5.54 -1.66
CA PRO A 32 -2.00 4.64 -1.96
C PRO A 32 -1.46 3.30 -2.47
N TYR A 33 -1.99 2.21 -1.95
CA TYR A 33 -1.65 0.85 -2.36
C TYR A 33 -2.90 0.13 -2.87
N THR A 34 -2.71 -0.89 -3.70
CA THR A 34 -3.77 -1.81 -4.07
C THR A 34 -3.85 -2.93 -3.03
N ALA A 35 -4.96 -3.03 -2.33
CA ALA A 35 -5.20 -4.10 -1.36
C ALA A 35 -5.71 -5.37 -2.04
N ILE A 36 -5.19 -6.52 -1.62
CA ILE A 36 -5.68 -7.85 -1.98
C ILE A 36 -5.93 -8.61 -0.68
N ILE A 37 -7.18 -8.96 -0.44
CA ILE A 37 -7.58 -9.67 0.76
C ILE A 37 -7.44 -11.17 0.52
N MET A 38 -6.83 -11.89 1.47
CA MET A 38 -6.78 -13.34 1.50
C MET A 38 -8.04 -13.85 2.21
N GLU A 39 -8.72 -14.82 1.61
CA GLU A 39 -9.96 -15.36 2.16
C GLU A 39 -9.93 -16.89 2.28
N SER A 40 -10.70 -17.44 3.22
CA SER A 40 -10.81 -18.88 3.44
C SER A 40 -11.72 -19.59 2.42
N GLY A 41 -12.45 -18.83 1.62
CA GLY A 41 -13.38 -19.32 0.59
C GLY A 41 -13.14 -18.69 -0.77
N SER A 42 -13.77 -19.26 -1.81
CA SER A 42 -13.67 -18.71 -3.17
C SER A 42 -14.19 -17.27 -3.23
N PRO A 43 -13.49 -16.35 -3.90
CA PRO A 43 -12.39 -16.58 -4.85
C PRO A 43 -11.00 -16.65 -4.22
N TYR A 44 -10.84 -16.72 -2.92
CA TYR A 44 -9.64 -16.84 -2.09
C TYR A 44 -8.71 -15.62 -2.08
N PHE A 45 -8.49 -14.96 -3.19
CA PHE A 45 -7.86 -13.62 -3.27
C PHE A 45 -8.88 -12.63 -3.81
N VAL A 46 -9.08 -11.51 -3.11
CA VAL A 46 -10.06 -10.49 -3.46
C VAL A 46 -9.38 -9.12 -3.60
N PRO A 47 -9.34 -8.55 -4.82
CA PRO A 47 -9.79 -9.12 -6.07
C PRO A 47 -8.90 -10.28 -6.55
N LYS A 48 -9.48 -11.26 -7.25
CA LYS A 48 -8.73 -12.36 -7.87
C LYS A 48 -7.78 -11.90 -8.97
N SER A 49 -8.18 -10.84 -9.69
CA SER A 49 -7.37 -10.15 -10.69
C SER A 49 -7.26 -8.67 -10.32
N ALA A 50 -6.05 -8.20 -10.08
CA ALA A 50 -5.77 -6.81 -9.75
C ALA A 50 -4.98 -6.16 -10.89
N THR A 51 -5.46 -5.00 -11.41
CA THR A 51 -4.72 -4.18 -12.36
C THR A 51 -4.14 -2.99 -11.61
N VAL A 52 -2.84 -2.79 -11.72
CA VAL A 52 -2.09 -1.74 -11.03
C VAL A 52 -1.16 -1.01 -11.99
N SER A 53 -0.78 0.20 -11.65
CA SER A 53 0.24 0.96 -12.39
C SER A 53 1.64 0.50 -12.05
N THR A 54 2.58 0.65 -12.98
CA THR A 54 4.02 0.40 -12.77
C THR A 54 4.49 1.07 -11.48
N GLY A 55 5.16 0.30 -10.63
CA GLY A 55 5.74 0.77 -9.38
C GLY A 55 4.75 1.08 -8.27
N ALA A 56 3.43 0.91 -8.50
CA ALA A 56 2.44 1.10 -7.45
C ALA A 56 2.52 -0.01 -6.39
N PRO A 57 2.47 0.33 -5.08
CA PRO A 57 2.51 -0.68 -4.02
C PRO A 57 1.30 -1.60 -4.05
N ILE A 58 1.53 -2.87 -3.73
CA ILE A 58 0.51 -3.91 -3.63
C ILE A 58 0.60 -4.50 -2.24
N ARG A 59 -0.54 -4.66 -1.57
CA ARG A 59 -0.59 -5.15 -0.21
C ARG A 59 -1.53 -6.32 -0.08
N TRP A 60 -1.04 -7.46 0.37
CA TRP A 60 -1.85 -8.59 0.79
C TRP A 60 -2.19 -8.46 2.27
N GLU A 61 -3.45 -8.72 2.59
CA GLU A 61 -3.98 -8.69 3.95
C GLU A 61 -4.60 -10.06 4.26
N ASN A 62 -4.20 -10.65 5.37
CA ASN A 62 -4.72 -11.94 5.82
C ASN A 62 -5.63 -11.79 7.05
N PRO A 63 -6.92 -11.53 6.89
CA PRO A 63 -7.87 -11.50 8.02
C PRO A 63 -8.33 -12.90 8.45
N THR A 64 -7.87 -13.96 7.80
CA THR A 64 -8.29 -15.34 8.10
C THR A 64 -7.56 -15.89 9.32
N PRO A 65 -8.08 -16.96 9.96
CA PRO A 65 -7.40 -17.61 11.08
C PRO A 65 -6.27 -18.55 10.66
N THR A 66 -6.00 -18.69 9.35
CA THR A 66 -4.97 -19.58 8.80
C THR A 66 -3.85 -18.80 8.11
N GLU A 67 -2.70 -19.44 8.00
CA GLU A 67 -1.55 -18.92 7.26
C GLU A 67 -1.77 -19.02 5.75
N HIS A 68 -1.29 -18.02 5.02
CA HIS A 68 -1.32 -17.99 3.56
C HIS A 68 0.00 -17.47 2.99
N THR A 69 0.23 -17.70 1.70
CA THR A 69 1.27 -17.03 0.92
C THR A 69 0.69 -16.42 -0.33
N ALA A 70 1.38 -15.45 -0.92
CA ALA A 70 1.18 -15.02 -2.29
C ALA A 70 2.52 -15.15 -3.01
N THR A 71 2.67 -16.22 -3.78
CA THR A 71 3.91 -16.62 -4.43
C THR A 71 3.74 -16.61 -5.93
N HIS A 72 4.52 -15.76 -6.63
CA HIS A 72 4.54 -15.74 -8.10
C HIS A 72 4.90 -17.12 -8.63
N VAL A 73 4.20 -17.59 -9.68
CA VAL A 73 4.43 -18.95 -10.20
C VAL A 73 5.85 -19.15 -10.70
N GLY A 74 6.51 -18.09 -11.21
CA GLY A 74 7.91 -18.15 -11.60
C GLY A 74 8.87 -18.45 -10.45
N CYS A 75 8.44 -18.34 -9.18
CA CYS A 75 9.24 -18.75 -8.02
C CYS A 75 9.20 -20.28 -7.78
N LEU A 76 8.28 -20.98 -8.45
CA LEU A 76 8.05 -22.42 -8.27
C LEU A 76 8.63 -23.26 -9.40
N GLU A 77 9.10 -22.63 -10.46
CA GLU A 77 9.59 -23.29 -11.67
C GLU A 77 11.08 -22.99 -11.87
N ASP A 78 11.86 -24.01 -12.10
CA ASP A 78 13.29 -23.88 -12.36
C ASP A 78 13.55 -23.11 -13.67
N GLY A 79 14.39 -22.08 -13.60
CA GLY A 79 14.77 -21.27 -14.76
C GLY A 79 13.83 -20.09 -15.05
N GLU A 80 12.72 -19.97 -14.36
CA GLU A 80 11.82 -18.83 -14.47
C GLU A 80 12.21 -17.68 -13.51
N SER A 81 11.79 -16.47 -13.87
CA SER A 81 12.04 -15.30 -13.02
C SER A 81 11.02 -15.24 -11.88
N CYS A 82 11.51 -15.32 -10.64
CA CYS A 82 10.70 -15.08 -9.45
C CYS A 82 10.51 -13.57 -9.24
N ALA A 83 9.30 -13.07 -9.45
CA ALA A 83 9.02 -11.65 -9.29
C ALA A 83 8.74 -11.26 -7.84
N PHE A 84 8.04 -12.11 -7.08
CA PHE A 84 7.76 -11.91 -5.66
C PHE A 84 7.34 -13.21 -4.96
N ASP A 85 7.65 -13.28 -3.69
CA ASP A 85 7.14 -14.27 -2.75
C ASP A 85 6.94 -13.57 -1.39
N THR A 86 5.73 -13.58 -0.86
CA THR A 86 5.46 -12.98 0.45
C THR A 86 6.06 -13.77 1.61
N GLY A 87 6.40 -15.06 1.35
CA GLY A 87 6.54 -16.01 2.42
C GLY A 87 5.20 -16.20 3.16
N ILE A 88 5.25 -16.72 4.37
CA ILE A 88 4.06 -16.93 5.20
C ILE A 88 3.54 -15.59 5.72
N VAL A 89 2.29 -15.28 5.40
CA VAL A 89 1.51 -14.17 5.98
C VAL A 89 0.62 -14.75 7.07
N LEU A 90 0.97 -14.48 8.31
CA LEU A 90 0.24 -14.98 9.49
C LEU A 90 -1.17 -14.37 9.58
N PRO A 91 -2.08 -14.99 10.37
CA PRO A 91 -3.39 -14.40 10.69
C PRO A 91 -3.28 -12.95 11.17
N ASN A 92 -4.15 -12.09 10.65
CA ASN A 92 -4.21 -10.65 10.91
C ASN A 92 -2.94 -9.85 10.54
N ASN A 93 -2.02 -10.45 9.79
CA ASN A 93 -0.83 -9.78 9.27
C ASN A 93 -1.02 -9.35 7.81
N THR A 94 -0.07 -8.54 7.35
CA THR A 94 -0.04 -8.01 5.99
C THR A 94 1.37 -8.12 5.41
N PHE A 95 1.44 -8.13 4.08
CA PHE A 95 2.70 -7.98 3.33
C PHE A 95 2.53 -6.92 2.26
N THR A 96 3.48 -6.01 2.15
CA THR A 96 3.47 -4.96 1.11
C THR A 96 4.64 -5.13 0.17
N LEU A 97 4.34 -5.28 -1.12
CA LEU A 97 5.29 -5.25 -2.21
C LEU A 97 5.43 -3.82 -2.71
N PRO A 98 6.64 -3.25 -2.83
CA PRO A 98 6.83 -1.84 -3.23
C PRO A 98 6.32 -1.50 -4.63
N GLY A 99 6.31 -2.48 -5.53
CA GLY A 99 5.85 -2.32 -6.90
C GLY A 99 6.46 -3.35 -7.84
N LEU A 100 5.95 -3.42 -9.07
CA LEU A 100 6.40 -4.32 -10.12
C LEU A 100 6.57 -3.55 -11.45
N ALA A 101 7.37 -4.11 -12.35
CA ALA A 101 7.46 -3.67 -13.74
C ALA A 101 6.19 -4.07 -14.53
N PRO A 102 5.91 -3.45 -15.69
CA PRO A 102 4.81 -3.87 -16.56
C PRO A 102 4.87 -5.36 -16.87
N GLY A 103 3.72 -6.04 -16.78
CA GLY A 103 3.64 -7.48 -17.03
C GLY A 103 2.43 -8.13 -16.40
N ARG A 104 2.36 -9.45 -16.55
CA ARG A 104 1.33 -10.30 -15.97
C ARG A 104 1.98 -11.28 -15.01
N TYR A 105 1.51 -11.30 -13.78
CA TYR A 105 2.10 -12.03 -12.66
C TYR A 105 1.05 -12.95 -12.02
N PRO A 106 0.88 -14.17 -12.52
CA PRO A 106 0.05 -15.17 -11.87
C PRO A 106 0.73 -15.63 -10.58
N TYR A 107 -0.05 -15.84 -9.53
CA TYR A 107 0.46 -16.27 -8.23
C TYR A 107 -0.50 -17.23 -7.54
N VAL A 108 0.02 -17.98 -6.59
CA VAL A 108 -0.71 -18.99 -5.83
C VAL A 108 -0.37 -18.90 -4.34
N CYS A 109 -1.23 -19.46 -3.49
CA CYS A 109 -0.86 -19.81 -2.14
C CYS A 109 -0.17 -21.18 -2.13
N ARG A 110 1.07 -21.26 -1.62
CA ARG A 110 1.81 -22.53 -1.56
C ARG A 110 1.25 -23.52 -0.54
N ILE A 111 0.53 -23.01 0.46
CA ILE A 111 -0.11 -23.81 1.52
C ILE A 111 -1.46 -24.36 1.05
N HIS A 112 -2.19 -23.58 0.26
CA HIS A 112 -3.51 -23.90 -0.26
C HIS A 112 -3.53 -23.74 -1.78
N PRO A 113 -3.11 -24.76 -2.55
CA PRO A 113 -2.90 -24.64 -4.01
C PRO A 113 -4.14 -24.28 -4.82
N ILE A 114 -5.33 -24.38 -4.25
CA ILE A 114 -6.59 -23.92 -4.87
C ILE A 114 -6.68 -22.38 -4.94
N MET A 115 -5.91 -21.68 -4.13
CA MET A 115 -5.89 -20.22 -4.10
C MET A 115 -4.99 -19.68 -5.20
N HIS A 116 -5.61 -19.05 -6.20
CA HIS A 116 -4.94 -18.45 -7.35
C HIS A 116 -5.35 -17.00 -7.51
N GLY A 117 -4.40 -16.15 -7.89
CA GLY A 117 -4.63 -14.77 -8.26
C GLY A 117 -3.75 -14.33 -9.42
N VAL A 118 -3.97 -13.13 -9.93
CA VAL A 118 -3.13 -12.52 -10.96
C VAL A 118 -3.03 -11.02 -10.73
N ILE A 119 -1.82 -10.50 -10.87
CA ILE A 119 -1.56 -9.06 -10.93
C ILE A 119 -1.24 -8.72 -12.38
N ILE A 120 -1.88 -7.67 -12.89
CA ILE A 120 -1.62 -7.10 -14.21
C ILE A 120 -1.06 -5.70 -13.97
N VAL A 121 0.20 -5.49 -14.34
CA VAL A 121 0.86 -4.19 -14.22
C VAL A 121 0.90 -3.52 -15.56
N THR A 122 0.35 -2.32 -15.62
CA THR A 122 0.30 -1.50 -16.84
C THR A 122 1.12 -0.23 -16.66
N ASP A 123 1.72 0.23 -17.74
CA ASP A 123 2.40 1.52 -17.75
C ASP A 123 1.40 2.61 -18.16
N PRO A 124 1.01 3.54 -17.25
CA PRO A 124 0.13 4.63 -17.63
C PRO A 124 0.75 5.63 -18.60
N ALA A 125 2.07 5.62 -18.77
CA ALA A 125 2.77 6.51 -19.72
C ALA A 125 2.64 6.06 -21.19
N ALA A 126 2.13 4.86 -21.47
CA ALA A 126 1.83 4.40 -22.83
C ALA A 126 0.51 5.01 -23.34
N THR A 127 0.38 6.34 -23.30
CA THR A 127 -0.66 7.03 -24.07
C THR A 127 -0.29 6.85 -25.55
N PRO A 128 -1.17 6.29 -26.40
CA PRO A 128 -0.87 6.24 -27.82
C PRO A 128 -0.70 7.68 -28.32
N SER A 129 0.50 8.01 -28.75
CA SER A 129 0.74 9.24 -29.51
C SER A 129 -0.09 9.13 -30.80
N HIS A 130 -1.21 9.84 -30.81
CA HIS A 130 -1.93 10.07 -32.06
C HIS A 130 -1.02 10.86 -32.99
N LEU A 131 -0.50 10.19 -33.99
CA LEU A 131 0.08 10.81 -35.19
C LEU A 131 -1.05 11.39 -36.03
#